data_517e03392d21c1458c33e943980dce2a
#
_entry.id   517e03392d21c1458c33e943980dce2a
#
_cell.length_a   1.000
_cell.length_b   1.000
_cell.length_c   1.000
_cell.angle_alpha   90.00
_cell.angle_beta   90.00
_cell.angle_gamma   90.00
#
_symmetry.space_group_name_H-M   'P 1'
#
loop_
_entity.id
_entity.type
_entity.pdbx_description
1 polymer ?
#
loop_
_entity_poly.entity_id
_entity_poly.type
_entity_poly.pdbx_seq_one_letter_code
_entity_poly.pdbx_strand_id
1 'polypeptide(L)'
;MSEIIFIYNGNQTKMNVKNSNKINELFNQFATKINIPYDSLSFIHKGKEINKDISLTDFQNQINSNTFSDIKIIVFEKNNFISIKYTLNQKNDLFLVFGYAFVEKNKNNCKILYDEEIIDLSEKINIKENEENFLELKLIGINNITDASFMFAQCCNLIELPDITKWDTKNVVNMCNMFQECSSLSSLPDISKWNVSNVKDMKYMFYGCLSLFYLPDISKWDTSNVTNMSYMFDQCESLSVLPDISKWNTSKVTSMSNMFFHCKSLTFIPDISNWDMSSVKDLKYMFFNCLSLSIIPDITKWKIDKAISIFLFGYCINMPLIPDKFNTQIES
;
A
#
# COMPACT_ATOMS: atom_id res chain seq x y z
N MET A 1 -23.34 -1.79 38.47
CA MET A 1 -22.61 -0.66 37.86
C MET A 1 -22.41 -1.01 36.40
N SER A 2 -22.71 -0.07 35.51
CA SER A 2 -22.52 -0.32 34.07
C SER A 2 -21.06 -0.15 33.73
N GLU A 3 -20.49 -1.11 32.99
CA GLU A 3 -19.08 -1.09 32.56
C GLU A 3 -19.01 -1.09 31.04
N ILE A 4 -18.07 -0.32 30.50
CA ILE A 4 -17.67 -0.39 29.07
C ILE A 4 -16.29 -1.07 29.02
N ILE A 5 -16.12 -1.94 28.03
CA ILE A 5 -14.86 -2.65 27.78
C ILE A 5 -14.09 -1.90 26.70
N PHE A 6 -12.92 -1.38 27.03
CA PHE A 6 -11.97 -0.82 26.07
C PHE A 6 -10.95 -1.88 25.67
N ILE A 7 -10.69 -1.99 24.37
CA ILE A 7 -9.70 -2.92 23.82
C ILE A 7 -8.61 -2.11 23.14
N TYR A 8 -7.39 -2.16 23.68
CA TYR A 8 -6.22 -1.49 23.15
C TYR A 8 -5.04 -2.46 23.06
N ASN A 9 -4.46 -2.60 21.88
CA ASN A 9 -3.36 -3.56 21.60
C ASN A 9 -3.70 -5.00 22.08
N GLY A 10 -4.96 -5.43 21.91
CA GLY A 10 -5.45 -6.75 22.32
C GLY A 10 -5.78 -6.88 23.82
N ASN A 11 -5.41 -5.92 24.65
CA ASN A 11 -5.70 -5.92 26.08
C ASN A 11 -7.06 -5.32 26.38
N GLN A 12 -7.85 -6.00 27.21
CA GLN A 12 -9.15 -5.50 27.64
C GLN A 12 -9.04 -4.74 28.96
N THR A 13 -9.67 -3.55 29.00
CA THR A 13 -9.76 -2.72 30.19
C THR A 13 -11.22 -2.37 30.44
N LYS A 14 -11.75 -2.77 31.59
CA LYS A 14 -13.09 -2.38 32.04
C LYS A 14 -13.07 -1.00 32.69
N MET A 15 -13.98 -0.15 32.28
CA MET A 15 -14.18 1.20 32.84
C MET A 15 -15.60 1.35 33.34
N ASN A 16 -15.77 1.79 34.59
CA ASN A 16 -17.09 2.04 35.19
C ASN A 16 -17.70 3.32 34.60
N VAL A 17 -18.95 3.21 34.19
CA VAL A 17 -19.75 4.32 33.65
C VAL A 17 -20.62 4.89 34.74
N LYS A 18 -20.45 6.18 35.04
CA LYS A 18 -21.42 6.93 35.88
C LYS A 18 -22.40 7.62 34.95
N ASN A 19 -23.68 7.59 35.29
CA ASN A 19 -24.81 8.10 34.46
C ASN A 19 -24.70 9.60 34.08
N SER A 20 -23.80 10.34 34.70
CA SER A 20 -23.57 11.79 34.44
C SER A 20 -22.36 12.10 33.58
N ASN A 21 -21.58 11.11 33.14
CA ASN A 21 -20.37 11.36 32.40
C ASN A 21 -20.66 11.59 30.91
N LYS A 22 -20.01 12.57 30.33
CA LYS A 22 -19.90 12.66 28.87
C LYS A 22 -18.94 11.58 28.38
N ILE A 23 -19.13 11.11 27.14
CA ILE A 23 -18.28 10.04 26.59
C ILE A 23 -16.80 10.43 26.52
N ASN A 24 -16.50 11.69 26.25
CA ASN A 24 -15.11 12.19 26.20
C ASN A 24 -14.41 12.13 27.57
N GLU A 25 -15.13 12.26 28.69
CA GLU A 25 -14.54 12.12 30.02
C GLU A 25 -14.07 10.67 30.27
N LEU A 26 -14.88 9.70 29.84
CA LEU A 26 -14.53 8.29 29.93
C LEU A 26 -13.34 7.95 29.05
N PHE A 27 -13.30 8.50 27.83
CA PHE A 27 -12.19 8.33 26.91
C PHE A 27 -10.88 8.95 27.41
N ASN A 28 -10.96 10.14 28.04
CA ASN A 28 -9.81 10.78 28.68
C ASN A 28 -9.28 9.96 29.88
N GLN A 29 -10.19 9.42 30.71
CA GLN A 29 -9.79 8.53 31.81
C GLN A 29 -9.08 7.29 31.29
N PHE A 30 -9.59 6.69 30.20
CA PHE A 30 -8.92 5.56 29.56
C PHE A 30 -7.55 5.94 29.00
N ALA A 31 -7.44 7.04 28.26
CA ALA A 31 -6.18 7.57 27.70
C ALA A 31 -5.11 7.79 28.79
N THR A 32 -5.52 8.38 29.91
CA THR A 32 -4.66 8.55 31.09
C THR A 32 -4.20 7.22 31.65
N LYS A 33 -5.09 6.22 31.73
CA LYS A 33 -4.76 4.89 32.26
C LYS A 33 -3.73 4.14 31.43
N ILE A 34 -3.73 4.35 30.10
CA ILE A 34 -2.74 3.74 29.19
C ILE A 34 -1.52 4.65 28.93
N ASN A 35 -1.48 5.84 29.55
CA ASN A 35 -0.41 6.84 29.40
C ASN A 35 -0.19 7.30 27.95
N ILE A 36 -1.26 7.53 27.21
CA ILE A 36 -1.24 8.02 25.81
C ILE A 36 -2.10 9.29 25.73
N PRO A 37 -1.65 10.33 25.02
CA PRO A 37 -2.44 11.56 24.85
C PRO A 37 -3.80 11.27 24.21
N TYR A 38 -4.87 11.77 24.81
CA TYR A 38 -6.24 11.57 24.33
C TYR A 38 -6.44 11.93 22.86
N ASP A 39 -5.85 13.05 22.42
CA ASP A 39 -5.99 13.55 21.06
C ASP A 39 -5.29 12.66 20.02
N SER A 40 -4.40 11.79 20.46
CA SER A 40 -3.74 10.81 19.59
C SER A 40 -4.50 9.51 19.44
N LEU A 41 -5.64 9.33 20.11
CA LEU A 41 -6.43 8.10 20.08
C LEU A 41 -7.72 8.24 19.26
N SER A 42 -8.05 7.18 18.53
CA SER A 42 -9.36 6.93 17.92
C SER A 42 -10.10 5.84 18.70
N PHE A 43 -11.40 6.04 18.87
CA PHE A 43 -12.32 5.14 19.58
C PHE A 43 -13.38 4.65 18.62
N ILE A 44 -13.46 3.34 18.43
CA ILE A 44 -14.38 2.72 17.48
C ILE A 44 -15.32 1.77 18.20
N HIS A 45 -16.59 1.84 17.82
CA HIS A 45 -17.60 0.84 18.16
C HIS A 45 -18.31 0.40 16.88
N LYS A 46 -18.43 -0.91 16.67
CA LYS A 46 -19.06 -1.48 15.47
C LYS A 46 -18.50 -0.89 14.16
N GLY A 47 -17.18 -0.88 14.03
CA GLY A 47 -16.48 -0.38 12.84
C GLY A 47 -16.56 1.13 12.62
N LYS A 48 -17.35 1.89 13.40
CA LYS A 48 -17.54 3.35 13.26
C LYS A 48 -16.81 4.11 14.35
N GLU A 49 -16.13 5.20 13.97
CA GLU A 49 -15.53 6.10 14.93
C GLU A 49 -16.61 6.81 15.77
N ILE A 50 -16.41 6.81 17.08
CA ILE A 50 -17.35 7.41 18.01
C ILE A 50 -17.13 8.93 18.05
N ASN A 51 -18.20 9.70 17.85
CA ASN A 51 -18.16 11.14 18.08
C ASN A 51 -17.90 11.41 19.58
N LYS A 52 -16.79 12.09 19.88
CA LYS A 52 -16.34 12.37 21.24
C LYS A 52 -17.18 13.41 21.98
N ASP A 53 -17.96 14.20 21.26
CA ASP A 53 -18.71 15.34 21.80
C ASP A 53 -20.16 14.99 22.21
N ILE A 54 -20.57 13.73 22.05
CA ILE A 54 -21.91 13.28 22.40
C ILE A 54 -22.01 12.88 23.87
N SER A 55 -23.24 12.96 24.44
CA SER A 55 -23.52 12.43 25.76
C SER A 55 -23.50 10.88 25.76
N LEU A 56 -23.33 10.30 26.95
CA LEU A 56 -23.42 8.84 27.08
C LEU A 56 -24.83 8.31 26.70
N THR A 57 -25.88 9.10 26.93
CA THR A 57 -27.23 8.77 26.53
C THR A 57 -27.38 8.76 25.00
N ASP A 58 -26.83 9.77 24.34
CA ASP A 58 -26.86 9.83 22.88
C ASP A 58 -26.04 8.69 22.26
N PHE A 59 -24.93 8.35 22.88
CA PHE A 59 -24.15 7.18 22.47
C PHE A 59 -24.92 5.88 22.61
N GLN A 60 -25.62 5.68 23.75
CA GLN A 60 -26.48 4.53 23.93
C GLN A 60 -27.60 4.44 22.86
N ASN A 61 -28.23 5.58 22.57
CA ASN A 61 -29.24 5.66 21.51
C ASN A 61 -28.69 5.30 20.14
N GLN A 62 -27.47 5.79 19.83
CA GLN A 62 -26.78 5.50 18.57
C GLN A 62 -26.47 4.01 18.38
N ILE A 63 -26.14 3.31 19.47
CA ILE A 63 -25.79 1.88 19.41
C ILE A 63 -26.98 0.96 19.65
N ASN A 64 -28.18 1.52 19.78
CA ASN A 64 -29.44 0.79 20.11
C ASN A 64 -29.30 -0.15 21.33
N SER A 65 -28.58 0.28 22.36
CA SER A 65 -28.34 -0.51 23.57
C SER A 65 -28.91 0.16 24.80
N ASN A 66 -29.74 -0.57 25.53
CA ASN A 66 -30.31 -0.10 26.78
C ASN A 66 -29.37 -0.25 28.01
N THR A 67 -28.23 -0.92 27.82
CA THR A 67 -27.25 -1.16 28.88
C THR A 67 -25.84 -0.91 28.37
N PHE A 68 -24.90 -0.56 29.25
CA PHE A 68 -23.49 -0.48 28.90
C PHE A 68 -22.73 -1.81 29.07
N SER A 69 -23.38 -2.82 29.66
CA SER A 69 -22.80 -4.16 29.74
C SER A 69 -22.64 -4.71 28.32
N ASP A 70 -21.46 -5.21 28.05
CA ASP A 70 -21.06 -5.80 26.76
C ASP A 70 -20.68 -4.81 25.61
N ILE A 71 -20.70 -3.49 25.87
CA ILE A 71 -20.18 -2.54 24.89
C ILE A 71 -18.65 -2.66 24.84
N LYS A 72 -18.17 -3.05 23.69
CA LYS A 72 -16.73 -3.08 23.39
C LYS A 72 -16.37 -1.83 22.57
N ILE A 73 -15.39 -1.06 23.04
CA ILE A 73 -14.81 0.07 22.31
C ILE A 73 -13.38 -0.30 21.95
N ILE A 74 -13.11 -0.37 20.67
CA ILE A 74 -11.76 -0.62 20.15
C ILE A 74 -11.03 0.71 20.10
N VAL A 75 -9.82 0.74 20.65
CA VAL A 75 -8.98 1.93 20.73
C VAL A 75 -7.68 1.69 20.02
N PHE A 76 -7.26 2.64 19.21
CA PHE A 76 -5.93 2.64 18.59
C PHE A 76 -5.43 4.07 18.39
N GLU A 77 -4.15 4.22 18.17
CA GLU A 77 -3.54 5.51 17.88
C GLU A 77 -4.02 6.01 16.51
N LYS A 78 -4.36 7.30 16.44
CA LYS A 78 -4.70 7.94 15.17
C LYS A 78 -3.57 7.73 14.17
N ASN A 79 -3.94 7.48 12.91
CA ASN A 79 -2.99 7.24 11.83
C ASN A 79 -2.08 5.98 11.99
N ASN A 80 -2.42 5.07 12.93
CA ASN A 80 -1.73 3.79 13.07
C ASN A 80 -2.55 2.63 12.49
N PHE A 81 -3.38 2.90 11.49
CA PHE A 81 -4.14 1.91 10.73
C PHE A 81 -4.36 2.37 9.29
N ILE A 82 -4.64 1.41 8.43
CA ILE A 82 -5.17 1.63 7.08
C ILE A 82 -6.46 0.82 6.89
N SER A 83 -7.44 1.43 6.24
CA SER A 83 -8.64 0.75 5.77
C SER A 83 -8.36 0.12 4.41
N ILE A 84 -8.87 -1.08 4.20
CA ILE A 84 -8.61 -1.90 3.02
C ILE A 84 -9.93 -2.45 2.53
N LYS A 85 -10.17 -2.38 1.21
CA LYS A 85 -11.38 -2.88 0.59
C LYS A 85 -11.08 -3.83 -0.55
N TYR A 86 -11.76 -4.94 -0.55
CA TYR A 86 -11.69 -5.99 -1.57
C TYR A 86 -13.06 -6.22 -2.21
N THR A 87 -13.08 -6.64 -3.48
CA THR A 87 -14.30 -7.20 -4.09
C THR A 87 -14.46 -8.67 -3.71
N LEU A 88 -15.69 -9.09 -3.51
CA LEU A 88 -16.05 -10.47 -3.27
C LEU A 88 -16.69 -11.08 -4.53
N ASN A 89 -15.86 -11.60 -5.41
CA ASN A 89 -16.33 -12.22 -6.67
C ASN A 89 -16.83 -13.65 -6.50
N GLN A 90 -16.46 -14.31 -5.40
CA GLN A 90 -16.89 -15.65 -5.03
C GLN A 90 -17.00 -15.74 -3.50
N LYS A 91 -18.05 -16.42 -3.01
CA LYS A 91 -18.17 -16.77 -1.59
C LYS A 91 -17.25 -17.96 -1.29
N ASN A 92 -15.99 -17.68 -1.05
CA ASN A 92 -15.06 -18.67 -0.50
C ASN A 92 -15.02 -18.48 1.01
N ASP A 93 -15.06 -19.53 1.78
CA ASP A 93 -14.97 -19.48 3.24
C ASP A 93 -13.67 -18.84 3.72
N LEU A 94 -12.61 -18.92 2.93
CA LEU A 94 -11.27 -18.43 3.25
C LEU A 94 -10.76 -17.47 2.17
N PHE A 95 -10.63 -16.20 2.50
CA PHE A 95 -10.30 -15.11 1.58
C PHE A 95 -8.91 -14.54 1.83
N LEU A 96 -8.10 -14.41 0.76
CA LEU A 96 -6.74 -13.84 0.82
C LEU A 96 -6.79 -12.32 1.03
N VAL A 97 -6.17 -11.84 2.11
CA VAL A 97 -6.12 -10.41 2.47
C VAL A 97 -4.71 -9.85 2.54
N PHE A 98 -3.70 -10.67 2.80
CA PHE A 98 -2.30 -10.26 2.84
C PHE A 98 -1.39 -11.34 2.28
N GLY A 99 -0.23 -10.96 1.76
CA GLY A 99 0.78 -11.92 1.32
C GLY A 99 1.41 -12.65 2.49
N TYR A 100 1.67 -13.94 2.31
CA TYR A 100 2.25 -14.82 3.34
C TYR A 100 3.55 -14.25 3.95
N ALA A 101 4.49 -13.81 3.12
CA ALA A 101 5.78 -13.30 3.59
C ALA A 101 5.65 -12.02 4.43
N PHE A 102 4.66 -11.15 4.11
CA PHE A 102 4.35 -9.99 4.93
C PHE A 102 3.82 -10.38 6.31
N VAL A 103 2.91 -11.34 6.35
CA VAL A 103 2.33 -11.85 7.60
C VAL A 103 3.43 -12.40 8.51
N GLU A 104 4.29 -13.26 7.99
CA GLU A 104 5.38 -13.84 8.79
C GLU A 104 6.32 -12.80 9.41
N LYS A 105 6.58 -11.70 8.69
CA LYS A 105 7.45 -10.63 9.17
C LYS A 105 6.78 -9.69 10.18
N ASN A 106 5.46 -9.50 10.07
CA ASN A 106 4.74 -8.45 10.79
C ASN A 106 3.70 -8.97 11.80
N LYS A 107 3.51 -10.27 11.95
CA LYS A 107 2.49 -10.88 12.85
C LYS A 107 2.55 -10.42 14.30
N ASN A 108 3.74 -10.02 14.79
CA ASN A 108 3.89 -9.48 16.14
C ASN A 108 3.64 -7.98 16.23
N ASN A 109 3.64 -7.25 15.10
CA ASN A 109 3.55 -5.80 15.04
C ASN A 109 2.16 -5.32 14.62
N CYS A 110 1.44 -6.13 13.85
CA CYS A 110 0.18 -5.76 13.24
C CYS A 110 -0.96 -6.69 13.66
N LYS A 111 -2.17 -6.16 13.63
CA LYS A 111 -3.43 -6.90 13.85
C LYS A 111 -4.43 -6.51 12.77
N ILE A 112 -5.45 -7.32 12.59
CA ILE A 112 -6.58 -7.03 11.70
C ILE A 112 -7.79 -6.67 12.57
N LEU A 113 -8.46 -5.57 12.23
CA LEU A 113 -9.80 -5.27 12.70
C LEU A 113 -10.77 -5.66 11.59
N TYR A 114 -11.56 -6.68 11.83
CA TYR A 114 -12.61 -7.14 10.93
C TYR A 114 -13.86 -7.45 11.72
N ASP A 115 -14.98 -6.97 11.25
CA ASP A 115 -16.31 -7.18 11.86
C ASP A 115 -16.32 -7.02 13.40
N GLU A 116 -15.85 -5.87 13.87
CA GLU A 116 -15.79 -5.47 15.27
C GLU A 116 -14.82 -6.28 16.16
N GLU A 117 -14.06 -7.21 15.58
CA GLU A 117 -13.08 -8.01 16.30
C GLU A 117 -11.65 -7.70 15.88
N ILE A 118 -10.75 -7.69 16.86
CA ILE A 118 -9.30 -7.65 16.60
C ILE A 118 -8.81 -9.09 16.54
N ILE A 119 -8.33 -9.48 15.39
CA ILE A 119 -7.75 -10.80 15.15
C ILE A 119 -6.26 -10.69 14.85
N ASP A 120 -5.55 -11.78 14.97
CA ASP A 120 -4.14 -11.86 14.61
C ASP A 120 -3.95 -11.59 13.12
N LEU A 121 -2.80 -10.97 12.78
CA LEU A 121 -2.44 -10.80 11.38
C LEU A 121 -2.32 -12.17 10.72
N SER A 122 -3.09 -12.38 9.67
CA SER A 122 -3.16 -13.64 8.92
C SER A 122 -3.19 -13.38 7.42
N GLU A 123 -2.73 -14.34 6.64
CA GLU A 123 -2.79 -14.30 5.18
C GLU A 123 -4.24 -14.32 4.68
N LYS A 124 -5.07 -15.13 5.32
CA LYS A 124 -6.46 -15.36 4.95
C LYS A 124 -7.39 -15.19 6.16
N ILE A 125 -8.61 -14.74 5.88
CA ILE A 125 -9.67 -14.62 6.87
C ILE A 125 -10.92 -15.36 6.40
N ASN A 126 -11.74 -15.81 7.36
CA ASN A 126 -13.09 -16.32 7.06
C ASN A 126 -14.04 -15.14 6.84
N ILE A 127 -14.75 -15.17 5.69
CA ILE A 127 -15.76 -14.17 5.39
C ILE A 127 -17.07 -14.53 6.09
N LYS A 128 -17.74 -13.52 6.65
CA LYS A 128 -19.08 -13.72 7.25
C LYS A 128 -20.16 -13.83 6.18
N GLU A 129 -21.21 -14.58 6.47
CA GLU A 129 -22.32 -14.87 5.53
C GLU A 129 -23.07 -13.64 5.04
N ASN A 130 -23.01 -12.53 5.78
CA ASN A 130 -23.70 -11.28 5.45
C ASN A 130 -22.90 -10.32 4.56
N GLU A 131 -21.67 -10.66 4.21
CA GLU A 131 -20.88 -9.90 3.23
C GLU A 131 -21.35 -10.22 1.80
N GLU A 132 -21.88 -9.22 1.08
CA GLU A 132 -22.48 -9.47 -0.26
C GLU A 132 -21.52 -9.19 -1.40
N ASN A 133 -20.91 -8.01 -1.43
CA ASN A 133 -20.12 -7.55 -2.59
C ASN A 133 -18.69 -7.15 -2.25
N PHE A 134 -18.46 -6.69 -1.02
CA PHE A 134 -17.19 -6.13 -0.58
C PHE A 134 -16.80 -6.66 0.79
N LEU A 135 -15.50 -6.86 0.96
CA LEU A 135 -14.87 -7.08 2.25
C LEU A 135 -14.15 -5.81 2.66
N GLU A 136 -14.47 -5.27 3.83
CA GLU A 136 -13.78 -4.14 4.42
C GLU A 136 -13.12 -4.54 5.73
N LEU A 137 -11.84 -4.21 5.88
CA LEU A 137 -11.09 -4.46 7.11
C LEU A 137 -10.09 -3.32 7.36
N LYS A 138 -9.50 -3.31 8.57
CA LYS A 138 -8.41 -2.39 8.89
C LYS A 138 -7.18 -3.18 9.35
N LEU A 139 -6.03 -2.81 8.81
CA LEU A 139 -4.74 -3.23 9.33
C LEU A 139 -4.28 -2.21 10.37
N ILE A 140 -4.05 -2.66 11.60
CA ILE A 140 -3.62 -1.84 12.75
C ILE A 140 -2.15 -2.11 13.02
N GLY A 141 -1.40 -1.10 13.49
CA GLY A 141 0.01 -1.23 13.84
C GLY A 141 0.95 -0.87 12.70
N ILE A 142 0.48 -0.18 11.67
CA ILE A 142 1.24 0.12 10.44
C ILE A 142 2.50 0.94 10.70
N ASN A 143 2.54 1.79 11.73
CA ASN A 143 3.72 2.62 12.05
C ASN A 143 4.91 1.80 12.56
N ASN A 144 4.68 0.53 12.94
CA ASN A 144 5.72 -0.41 13.36
C ASN A 144 6.31 -1.23 12.20
N ILE A 145 5.77 -1.07 10.98
CA ILE A 145 6.23 -1.81 9.80
C ILE A 145 7.56 -1.23 9.33
N THR A 146 8.57 -2.07 9.29
CA THR A 146 9.88 -1.76 8.68
C THR A 146 10.07 -2.52 7.36
N ASP A 147 9.42 -3.67 7.20
CA ASP A 147 9.41 -4.47 5.99
C ASP A 147 7.97 -4.62 5.47
N ALA A 148 7.63 -3.85 4.45
CA ALA A 148 6.33 -3.87 3.78
C ALA A 148 6.32 -4.80 2.55
N SER A 149 7.38 -5.59 2.35
CA SER A 149 7.44 -6.48 1.21
C SER A 149 6.30 -7.50 1.23
N PHE A 150 5.75 -7.80 0.05
CA PHE A 150 4.63 -8.72 -0.16
C PHE A 150 3.33 -8.34 0.58
N MET A 151 3.16 -7.09 1.04
CA MET A 151 2.02 -6.71 1.89
C MET A 151 0.68 -7.13 1.27
N PHE A 152 0.46 -6.84 0.00
CA PHE A 152 -0.74 -7.20 -0.73
C PHE A 152 -0.45 -8.15 -1.91
N ALA A 153 0.68 -8.86 -1.88
CA ALA A 153 1.04 -9.75 -2.97
C ALA A 153 -0.05 -10.79 -3.23
N GLN A 154 -0.44 -10.92 -4.50
CA GLN A 154 -1.49 -11.82 -4.99
C GLN A 154 -2.91 -11.51 -4.48
N CYS A 155 -3.12 -10.35 -3.85
CA CYS A 155 -4.45 -9.89 -3.47
C CYS A 155 -5.21 -9.38 -4.72
N CYS A 156 -5.55 -10.29 -5.64
CA CYS A 156 -6.19 -9.97 -6.93
C CYS A 156 -7.49 -9.19 -6.80
N ASN A 157 -8.17 -9.31 -5.66
CA ASN A 157 -9.45 -8.66 -5.38
C ASN A 157 -9.31 -7.32 -4.64
N LEU A 158 -8.09 -6.85 -4.34
CA LEU A 158 -7.86 -5.54 -3.72
C LEU A 158 -8.28 -4.43 -4.67
N ILE A 159 -9.14 -3.51 -4.20
CA ILE A 159 -9.66 -2.39 -5.00
C ILE A 159 -9.35 -1.01 -4.42
N GLU A 160 -9.35 -0.84 -3.10
CA GLU A 160 -9.18 0.46 -2.47
C GLU A 160 -8.38 0.41 -1.17
N LEU A 161 -7.63 1.48 -0.94
CA LEU A 161 -6.82 1.72 0.27
C LEU A 161 -7.04 3.16 0.75
N PRO A 162 -8.25 3.55 1.19
CA PRO A 162 -8.64 4.95 1.35
C PRO A 162 -7.77 5.72 2.35
N ASP A 163 -7.24 5.07 3.36
CA ASP A 163 -6.45 5.70 4.42
C ASP A 163 -4.93 5.53 4.28
N ILE A 164 -4.46 4.91 3.21
CA ILE A 164 -3.02 4.62 3.03
C ILE A 164 -2.18 5.90 2.95
N THR A 165 -2.80 7.02 2.62
CA THR A 165 -2.20 8.37 2.62
C THR A 165 -1.75 8.82 4.01
N LYS A 166 -2.32 8.25 5.07
CA LYS A 166 -2.02 8.57 6.46
C LYS A 166 -0.82 7.79 7.03
N TRP A 167 -0.37 6.79 6.31
CA TRP A 167 0.73 5.95 6.77
C TRP A 167 2.06 6.70 6.73
N ASP A 168 2.71 6.82 7.90
CA ASP A 168 4.08 7.31 8.02
C ASP A 168 5.07 6.20 7.67
N THR A 169 5.58 6.23 6.45
CA THR A 169 6.46 5.19 5.90
C THR A 169 7.94 5.40 6.23
N LYS A 170 8.30 6.36 7.08
CA LYS A 170 9.70 6.72 7.38
C LYS A 170 10.57 5.56 7.87
N ASN A 171 9.96 4.55 8.51
CA ASN A 171 10.67 3.38 9.03
C ASN A 171 10.77 2.22 8.01
N VAL A 172 10.10 2.34 6.85
CA VAL A 172 10.05 1.27 5.86
C VAL A 172 11.35 1.22 5.07
N VAL A 173 11.98 0.06 5.03
CA VAL A 173 13.25 -0.17 4.31
C VAL A 173 13.10 -1.08 3.10
N ASN A 174 11.97 -1.78 2.98
CA ASN A 174 11.70 -2.74 1.92
C ASN A 174 10.24 -2.68 1.47
N MET A 175 10.03 -2.42 0.17
CA MET A 175 8.72 -2.38 -0.48
C MET A 175 8.62 -3.36 -1.66
N CYS A 176 9.53 -4.35 -1.74
CA CYS A 176 9.50 -5.29 -2.86
C CYS A 176 8.20 -6.10 -2.85
N ASN A 177 7.65 -6.36 -4.03
CA ASN A 177 6.41 -7.14 -4.22
C ASN A 177 5.18 -6.59 -3.46
N MET A 178 5.19 -5.33 -3.00
CA MET A 178 4.15 -4.82 -2.09
C MET A 178 2.74 -4.94 -2.68
N PHE A 179 2.57 -4.66 -3.97
CA PHE A 179 1.30 -4.77 -4.70
C PHE A 179 1.37 -5.79 -5.85
N GLN A 180 2.30 -6.74 -5.77
CA GLN A 180 2.45 -7.75 -6.80
C GLN A 180 1.11 -8.45 -7.08
N GLU A 181 0.72 -8.50 -8.37
CA GLU A 181 -0.50 -9.19 -8.83
C GLU A 181 -1.81 -8.67 -8.17
N CYS A 182 -1.85 -7.40 -7.73
CA CYS A 182 -3.10 -6.73 -7.37
C CYS A 182 -3.88 -6.37 -8.63
N SER A 183 -4.39 -7.35 -9.36
CA SER A 183 -4.92 -7.19 -10.71
C SER A 183 -6.20 -6.34 -10.80
N SER A 184 -6.98 -6.22 -9.71
CA SER A 184 -8.18 -5.38 -9.65
C SER A 184 -7.90 -3.94 -9.18
N LEU A 185 -6.68 -3.64 -8.72
CA LEU A 185 -6.33 -2.30 -8.23
C LEU A 185 -6.18 -1.34 -9.42
N SER A 186 -7.18 -0.46 -9.62
CA SER A 186 -7.22 0.45 -10.76
C SER A 186 -6.49 1.76 -10.52
N SER A 187 -6.36 2.18 -9.26
CA SER A 187 -5.67 3.40 -8.85
C SER A 187 -5.21 3.30 -7.39
N LEU A 188 -4.28 4.16 -7.03
CA LEU A 188 -3.87 4.38 -5.65
C LEU A 188 -4.28 5.78 -5.19
N PRO A 189 -4.60 5.99 -3.91
CA PRO A 189 -4.72 7.32 -3.34
C PRO A 189 -3.39 8.09 -3.39
N ASP A 190 -3.41 9.37 -3.00
CA ASP A 190 -2.21 10.21 -2.99
C ASP A 190 -1.14 9.67 -2.02
N ILE A 191 -0.15 8.96 -2.57
CA ILE A 191 1.03 8.45 -1.86
C ILE A 191 2.26 9.35 -2.03
N SER A 192 2.08 10.57 -2.53
CA SER A 192 3.19 11.55 -2.73
C SER A 192 3.95 11.88 -1.44
N LYS A 193 3.27 11.74 -0.29
CA LYS A 193 3.84 12.00 1.03
C LYS A 193 4.58 10.83 1.66
N TRP A 194 4.57 9.67 1.03
CA TRP A 194 5.35 8.55 1.55
C TRP A 194 6.83 8.91 1.61
N ASN A 195 7.40 8.72 2.77
CA ASN A 195 8.85 8.84 2.95
C ASN A 195 9.52 7.53 2.55
N VAL A 196 10.11 7.51 1.36
CA VAL A 196 10.81 6.34 0.83
C VAL A 196 12.34 6.46 0.95
N SER A 197 12.84 7.47 1.67
CA SER A 197 14.28 7.76 1.79
C SER A 197 15.09 6.62 2.42
N ASN A 198 14.45 5.74 3.19
CA ASN A 198 15.10 4.55 3.76
C ASN A 198 14.90 3.28 2.93
N VAL A 199 14.08 3.33 1.87
CA VAL A 199 13.76 2.16 1.04
C VAL A 199 14.96 1.77 0.18
N LYS A 200 15.33 0.50 0.22
CA LYS A 200 16.44 -0.07 -0.54
C LYS A 200 15.97 -0.93 -1.71
N ASP A 201 14.81 -1.55 -1.59
CA ASP A 201 14.28 -2.47 -2.59
C ASP A 201 12.84 -2.14 -2.96
N MET A 202 12.62 -1.89 -4.27
CA MET A 202 11.32 -1.64 -4.89
C MET A 202 11.02 -2.67 -6.00
N LYS A 203 11.79 -3.76 -6.04
CA LYS A 203 11.62 -4.81 -7.03
C LYS A 203 10.20 -5.36 -7.01
N TYR A 204 9.57 -5.55 -8.20
CA TYR A 204 8.21 -6.07 -8.35
C TYR A 204 7.12 -5.27 -7.62
N MET A 205 7.34 -4.03 -7.20
CA MET A 205 6.40 -3.32 -6.32
C MET A 205 4.98 -3.28 -6.88
N PHE A 206 4.81 -3.10 -8.18
CA PHE A 206 3.51 -3.06 -8.89
C PHE A 206 3.41 -4.13 -9.99
N TYR A 207 4.26 -5.16 -9.95
CA TYR A 207 4.24 -6.24 -10.95
C TYR A 207 2.84 -6.83 -11.09
N GLY A 208 2.34 -6.95 -12.33
CA GLY A 208 1.05 -7.58 -12.60
C GLY A 208 -0.17 -6.82 -12.12
N CYS A 209 -0.05 -5.51 -11.81
CA CYS A 209 -1.19 -4.64 -11.54
C CYS A 209 -1.91 -4.31 -12.86
N LEU A 210 -2.63 -5.30 -13.42
CA LEU A 210 -3.19 -5.26 -14.76
C LEU A 210 -4.16 -4.09 -15.00
N SER A 211 -4.94 -3.73 -13.97
CA SER A 211 -5.95 -2.66 -14.03
C SER A 211 -5.42 -1.28 -13.66
N LEU A 212 -4.18 -1.16 -13.18
CA LEU A 212 -3.61 0.10 -12.73
C LEU A 212 -3.47 1.07 -13.92
N PHE A 213 -4.36 2.06 -13.97
CA PHE A 213 -4.44 2.98 -15.11
C PHE A 213 -3.51 4.18 -14.97
N TYR A 214 -3.34 4.69 -13.76
CA TYR A 214 -2.42 5.78 -13.45
C TYR A 214 -1.86 5.63 -12.03
N LEU A 215 -0.72 6.28 -11.80
CA LEU A 215 -0.11 6.42 -10.49
C LEU A 215 -0.32 7.85 -9.97
N PRO A 216 -0.49 8.05 -8.65
CA PRO A 216 -0.43 9.38 -8.06
C PRO A 216 0.95 10.00 -8.25
N ASP A 217 1.09 11.29 -7.93
CA ASP A 217 2.38 12.00 -8.05
C ASP A 217 3.43 11.41 -7.09
N ILE A 218 4.36 10.65 -7.65
CA ILE A 218 5.53 10.08 -6.95
C ILE A 218 6.84 10.79 -7.30
N SER A 219 6.76 11.97 -7.92
CA SER A 219 7.94 12.75 -8.35
C SER A 219 8.86 13.18 -7.20
N LYS A 220 8.28 13.28 -5.99
CA LYS A 220 8.99 13.72 -4.78
C LYS A 220 9.61 12.58 -3.96
N TRP A 221 9.45 11.35 -4.40
CA TRP A 221 10.07 10.23 -3.72
C TRP A 221 11.59 10.34 -3.73
N ASP A 222 12.19 10.33 -2.55
CA ASP A 222 13.65 10.28 -2.40
C ASP A 222 14.13 8.84 -2.60
N THR A 223 14.54 8.54 -3.83
CA THR A 223 15.02 7.20 -4.23
C THR A 223 16.52 7.00 -4.01
N SER A 224 17.20 7.93 -3.31
CA SER A 224 18.67 7.96 -3.17
C SER A 224 19.29 6.72 -2.49
N ASN A 225 18.50 5.91 -1.81
CA ASN A 225 18.94 4.65 -1.21
C ASN A 225 18.43 3.39 -1.94
N VAL A 226 17.63 3.55 -3.00
CA VAL A 226 17.12 2.41 -3.76
C VAL A 226 18.24 1.78 -4.58
N THR A 227 18.38 0.47 -4.44
CA THR A 227 19.39 -0.32 -5.17
C THR A 227 18.78 -1.22 -6.24
N ASN A 228 17.48 -1.50 -6.17
CA ASN A 228 16.80 -2.41 -7.08
C ASN A 228 15.41 -1.89 -7.45
N MET A 229 15.19 -1.66 -8.76
CA MET A 229 13.90 -1.25 -9.35
C MET A 229 13.44 -2.25 -10.43
N SER A 230 14.05 -3.44 -10.48
CA SER A 230 13.72 -4.43 -11.51
C SER A 230 12.27 -4.88 -11.39
N TYR A 231 11.60 -5.05 -12.54
CA TYR A 231 10.20 -5.49 -12.64
C TYR A 231 9.18 -4.58 -11.92
N MET A 232 9.54 -3.33 -11.59
CA MET A 232 8.70 -2.48 -10.71
C MET A 232 7.30 -2.26 -11.27
N PHE A 233 7.15 -2.11 -12.57
CA PHE A 233 5.88 -1.91 -13.28
C PHE A 233 5.64 -2.97 -14.36
N ASP A 234 6.36 -4.08 -14.31
CA ASP A 234 6.20 -5.16 -15.27
C ASP A 234 4.75 -5.65 -15.30
N GLN A 235 4.20 -5.82 -16.51
CA GLN A 235 2.80 -6.19 -16.76
C GLN A 235 1.75 -5.21 -16.16
N CYS A 236 2.09 -3.95 -15.95
CA CYS A 236 1.09 -2.91 -15.74
C CYS A 236 0.42 -2.57 -17.09
N GLU A 237 -0.39 -3.48 -17.63
CA GLU A 237 -0.87 -3.41 -19.00
C GLU A 237 -1.76 -2.19 -19.29
N SER A 238 -2.52 -1.71 -18.29
CA SER A 238 -3.40 -0.55 -18.39
C SER A 238 -2.71 0.78 -18.11
N LEU A 239 -1.47 0.78 -17.61
CA LEU A 239 -0.76 1.99 -17.23
C LEU A 239 -0.42 2.82 -18.48
N SER A 240 -1.16 3.94 -18.65
CA SER A 240 -1.07 4.75 -19.87
C SER A 240 -0.09 5.91 -19.75
N VAL A 241 0.10 6.41 -18.53
CA VAL A 241 0.95 7.58 -18.22
C VAL A 241 1.69 7.35 -16.91
N LEU A 242 2.97 7.70 -16.89
CA LEU A 242 3.77 7.78 -15.67
C LEU A 242 3.75 9.20 -15.11
N PRO A 243 3.77 9.38 -13.78
CA PRO A 243 4.09 10.67 -13.18
C PRO A 243 5.53 11.08 -13.51
N ASP A 244 5.89 12.34 -13.24
CA ASP A 244 7.25 12.82 -13.48
C ASP A 244 8.26 12.13 -12.55
N ILE A 245 8.96 11.13 -13.10
CA ILE A 245 10.03 10.39 -12.41
C ILE A 245 11.42 10.89 -12.78
N SER A 246 11.52 12.02 -13.48
CA SER A 246 12.81 12.59 -13.96
C SER A 246 13.80 12.90 -12.83
N LYS A 247 13.28 13.22 -11.63
CA LYS A 247 14.06 13.60 -10.46
C LYS A 247 14.50 12.45 -9.57
N TRP A 248 14.11 11.24 -9.89
CA TRP A 248 14.53 10.08 -9.11
C TRP A 248 16.06 9.95 -9.14
N ASN A 249 16.64 9.78 -7.97
CA ASN A 249 18.06 9.51 -7.85
C ASN A 249 18.35 8.05 -8.10
N THR A 250 19.01 7.74 -9.21
CA THR A 250 19.31 6.38 -9.65
C THR A 250 20.75 5.95 -9.39
N SER A 251 21.56 6.80 -8.76
CA SER A 251 23.01 6.58 -8.60
C SER A 251 23.42 5.29 -7.88
N LYS A 252 22.53 4.73 -7.04
CA LYS A 252 22.77 3.46 -6.34
C LYS A 252 22.04 2.27 -6.98
N VAL A 253 21.21 2.51 -8.00
CA VAL A 253 20.41 1.44 -8.61
C VAL A 253 21.32 0.52 -9.42
N THR A 254 21.26 -0.76 -9.12
CA THR A 254 22.06 -1.79 -9.80
C THR A 254 21.28 -2.58 -10.84
N SER A 255 19.95 -2.63 -10.74
CA SER A 255 19.08 -3.29 -11.72
C SER A 255 17.79 -2.52 -11.95
N MET A 256 17.46 -2.34 -13.24
CA MET A 256 16.19 -1.85 -13.77
C MET A 256 15.65 -2.81 -14.83
N SER A 257 16.10 -4.09 -14.81
CA SER A 257 15.63 -5.07 -15.79
C SER A 257 14.12 -5.23 -15.72
N ASN A 258 13.48 -5.34 -16.87
CA ASN A 258 12.03 -5.50 -17.00
C ASN A 258 11.18 -4.40 -16.29
N MET A 259 11.75 -3.23 -15.98
CA MET A 259 11.05 -2.23 -15.16
C MET A 259 9.70 -1.84 -15.73
N PHE A 260 9.55 -1.76 -17.04
CA PHE A 260 8.32 -1.44 -17.77
C PHE A 260 7.95 -2.53 -18.79
N PHE A 261 8.42 -3.75 -18.58
CA PHE A 261 8.13 -4.87 -19.47
C PHE A 261 6.62 -5.08 -19.61
N HIS A 262 6.12 -5.26 -20.84
CA HIS A 262 4.68 -5.43 -21.11
C HIS A 262 3.76 -4.30 -20.61
N CYS A 263 4.25 -3.06 -20.42
CA CYS A 263 3.40 -1.88 -20.22
C CYS A 263 2.74 -1.49 -21.55
N LYS A 264 1.76 -2.27 -22.01
CA LYS A 264 1.20 -2.19 -23.36
C LYS A 264 0.53 -0.87 -23.69
N SER A 265 -0.06 -0.20 -22.70
CA SER A 265 -0.78 1.08 -22.86
C SER A 265 0.10 2.31 -22.67
N LEU A 266 1.35 2.16 -22.22
CA LEU A 266 2.24 3.28 -21.93
C LEU A 266 2.64 4.00 -23.22
N THR A 267 2.30 5.30 -23.32
CA THR A 267 2.46 6.07 -24.56
C THR A 267 3.76 6.87 -24.64
N PHE A 268 4.27 7.33 -23.50
CA PHE A 268 5.53 8.06 -23.40
C PHE A 268 6.22 7.83 -22.07
N ILE A 269 7.52 8.08 -22.03
CA ILE A 269 8.34 8.06 -20.80
C ILE A 269 8.69 9.51 -20.45
N PRO A 270 8.54 9.95 -19.19
CA PRO A 270 9.04 11.24 -18.71
C PRO A 270 10.54 11.41 -19.00
N ASP A 271 11.06 12.63 -18.93
CA ASP A 271 12.47 12.90 -19.23
C ASP A 271 13.42 12.25 -18.21
N ILE A 272 13.84 11.03 -18.51
CA ILE A 272 14.79 10.24 -17.71
C ILE A 272 16.23 10.37 -18.24
N SER A 273 16.52 11.33 -19.13
CA SER A 273 17.85 11.50 -19.74
C SER A 273 18.96 11.74 -18.72
N ASN A 274 18.60 12.32 -17.57
CA ASN A 274 19.53 12.65 -16.48
C ASN A 274 19.67 11.54 -15.42
N TRP A 275 19.04 10.39 -15.60
CA TRP A 275 19.26 9.27 -14.68
C TRP A 275 20.72 8.83 -14.70
N ASP A 276 21.29 8.70 -13.51
CA ASP A 276 22.65 8.19 -13.35
C ASP A 276 22.64 6.66 -13.50
N MET A 277 23.23 6.20 -14.61
CA MET A 277 23.29 4.79 -14.96
C MET A 277 24.63 4.13 -14.56
N SER A 278 25.50 4.85 -13.84
CA SER A 278 26.88 4.40 -13.56
C SER A 278 26.97 3.13 -12.70
N SER A 279 25.96 2.90 -11.83
CA SER A 279 25.89 1.70 -10.99
C SER A 279 25.07 0.56 -11.62
N VAL A 280 24.34 0.82 -12.72
CA VAL A 280 23.41 -0.14 -13.31
C VAL A 280 24.16 -1.26 -14.00
N LYS A 281 23.82 -2.49 -13.65
CA LYS A 281 24.41 -3.74 -14.18
C LYS A 281 23.44 -4.54 -15.05
N ASP A 282 22.14 -4.23 -14.97
CA ASP A 282 21.10 -4.94 -15.72
C ASP A 282 19.97 -4.00 -16.12
N LEU A 283 19.78 -3.85 -17.44
CA LEU A 283 18.72 -3.07 -18.10
C LEU A 283 17.92 -3.93 -19.09
N LYS A 284 18.12 -5.24 -19.08
CA LYS A 284 17.49 -6.15 -20.05
C LYS A 284 15.99 -5.98 -20.03
N TYR A 285 15.41 -5.92 -21.24
CA TYR A 285 13.96 -5.90 -21.43
C TYR A 285 13.23 -4.71 -20.76
N MET A 286 13.92 -3.63 -20.39
CA MET A 286 13.33 -2.56 -19.58
C MET A 286 12.05 -1.99 -20.18
N PHE A 287 11.96 -1.83 -21.51
CA PHE A 287 10.79 -1.33 -22.24
C PHE A 287 10.24 -2.37 -23.24
N PHE A 288 10.57 -3.63 -23.07
CA PHE A 288 10.16 -4.69 -24.00
C PHE A 288 8.65 -4.82 -24.05
N ASN A 289 8.09 -4.92 -25.26
CA ASN A 289 6.65 -5.07 -25.53
C ASN A 289 5.79 -3.91 -24.97
N CYS A 290 6.33 -2.69 -24.95
CA CYS A 290 5.57 -1.46 -24.72
C CYS A 290 4.92 -1.06 -26.05
N LEU A 291 3.79 -1.70 -26.38
CA LEU A 291 3.19 -1.62 -27.73
C LEU A 291 2.77 -0.20 -28.12
N SER A 292 2.29 0.61 -27.17
CA SER A 292 1.82 1.99 -27.41
C SER A 292 2.92 3.05 -27.28
N LEU A 293 4.15 2.66 -26.88
CA LEU A 293 5.22 3.61 -26.64
C LEU A 293 5.68 4.25 -27.95
N SER A 294 5.49 5.56 -28.05
CA SER A 294 5.81 6.34 -29.26
C SER A 294 6.84 7.45 -29.02
N ILE A 295 7.05 7.85 -27.76
CA ILE A 295 7.95 8.94 -27.39
C ILE A 295 8.82 8.46 -26.22
N ILE A 296 10.14 8.56 -26.42
CA ILE A 296 11.15 8.37 -25.37
C ILE A 296 12.03 9.62 -25.27
N PRO A 297 12.55 9.93 -24.07
CA PRO A 297 13.53 11.00 -23.91
C PRO A 297 14.87 10.63 -24.57
N ASP A 298 15.75 11.63 -24.76
CA ASP A 298 17.09 11.41 -25.25
C ASP A 298 17.95 10.67 -24.21
N ILE A 299 18.04 9.36 -24.35
CA ILE A 299 18.85 8.49 -23.50
C ILE A 299 20.24 8.19 -24.07
N THR A 300 20.66 8.88 -25.14
CA THR A 300 22.01 8.71 -25.74
C THR A 300 23.12 9.03 -24.76
N LYS A 301 22.84 9.88 -23.76
CA LYS A 301 23.78 10.25 -22.69
C LYS A 301 24.04 9.14 -21.67
N TRP A 302 23.20 8.13 -21.61
CA TRP A 302 23.41 7.01 -20.69
C TRP A 302 24.69 6.26 -21.00
N LYS A 303 25.60 6.23 -20.04
CA LYS A 303 26.87 5.50 -20.15
C LYS A 303 26.65 4.05 -19.71
N ILE A 304 26.19 3.23 -20.64
CA ILE A 304 25.89 1.81 -20.38
C ILE A 304 26.66 0.89 -21.30
N ASP A 305 27.02 -0.29 -20.81
CA ASP A 305 27.56 -1.39 -21.61
C ASP A 305 26.41 -2.03 -22.42
N LYS A 306 26.68 -2.35 -23.69
CA LYS A 306 25.71 -3.03 -24.56
C LYS A 306 25.23 -4.37 -24.00
N ALA A 307 26.09 -5.08 -23.26
CA ALA A 307 25.72 -6.38 -22.68
C ALA A 307 24.61 -6.31 -21.64
N ILE A 308 24.40 -5.15 -21.02
CA ILE A 308 23.37 -4.96 -19.96
C ILE A 308 22.03 -4.44 -20.49
N SER A 309 21.97 -4.06 -21.79
CA SER A 309 20.78 -3.44 -22.42
C SER A 309 20.11 -4.32 -23.46
N ILE A 310 20.29 -5.65 -23.36
CA ILE A 310 19.74 -6.64 -24.29
C ILE A 310 18.22 -6.49 -24.38
N PHE A 311 17.67 -6.40 -25.61
CA PHE A 311 16.25 -6.24 -25.91
C PHE A 311 15.60 -5.05 -25.20
N LEU A 312 16.32 -3.96 -24.98
CA LEU A 312 15.81 -2.78 -24.24
C LEU A 312 14.45 -2.31 -24.75
N PHE A 313 14.24 -2.29 -26.08
CA PHE A 313 13.02 -1.83 -26.76
C PHE A 313 12.41 -2.92 -27.67
N GLY A 314 12.64 -4.18 -27.40
CA GLY A 314 12.08 -5.24 -28.22
C GLY A 314 10.54 -5.15 -28.31
N TYR A 315 10.00 -5.31 -29.50
CA TYR A 315 8.55 -5.22 -29.80
C TYR A 315 7.87 -3.86 -29.48
N CYS A 316 8.62 -2.76 -29.38
CA CYS A 316 8.04 -1.40 -29.32
C CYS A 316 7.66 -0.93 -30.73
N ILE A 317 6.57 -1.47 -31.28
CA ILE A 317 6.20 -1.33 -32.70
C ILE A 317 5.80 0.10 -33.12
N ASN A 318 5.43 0.97 -32.19
CA ASN A 318 5.02 2.35 -32.45
C ASN A 318 6.16 3.36 -32.28
N MET A 319 7.35 2.93 -31.94
CA MET A 319 8.52 3.83 -31.83
C MET A 319 9.08 4.21 -33.19
N PRO A 320 9.16 5.50 -33.54
CA PRO A 320 9.64 5.93 -34.84
C PRO A 320 11.16 5.75 -35.02
N LEU A 321 11.93 5.86 -33.96
CA LEU A 321 13.39 5.74 -33.99
C LEU A 321 13.91 5.20 -32.63
N ILE A 322 14.56 4.06 -32.67
CA ILE A 322 15.40 3.59 -31.56
C ILE A 322 16.80 4.16 -31.78
N PRO A 323 17.44 4.81 -30.79
CA PRO A 323 18.80 5.29 -30.97
C PRO A 323 19.74 4.15 -31.40
N ASP A 324 20.61 4.38 -32.38
CA ASP A 324 21.51 3.35 -32.98
C ASP A 324 22.27 2.54 -31.93
N LYS A 325 22.61 3.17 -30.83
CA LYS A 325 23.28 2.55 -29.69
C LYS A 325 22.52 1.34 -29.13
N PHE A 326 21.18 1.31 -29.27
CA PHE A 326 20.28 0.28 -28.74
C PHE A 326 19.64 -0.56 -29.86
N ASN A 327 19.94 -0.23 -31.12
CA ASN A 327 19.31 -0.81 -32.31
C ASN A 327 19.83 -2.21 -32.67
N THR A 328 20.84 -2.72 -31.96
CA THR A 328 21.58 -3.95 -32.33
C THR A 328 20.86 -5.24 -31.92
N GLN A 329 19.56 -5.18 -31.55
CA GLN A 329 18.87 -6.31 -30.93
C GLN A 329 17.39 -6.44 -31.30
N ILE A 330 17.00 -5.93 -32.47
CA ILE A 330 15.72 -6.34 -33.07
C ILE A 330 16.01 -7.66 -33.79
N GLU A 331 15.96 -8.77 -33.10
CA GLU A 331 15.77 -10.06 -33.77
C GLU A 331 14.28 -10.22 -34.08
N SER A 332 14.03 -10.47 -35.35
CA SER A 332 12.76 -10.65 -36.04
C SER A 332 11.91 -11.79 -35.47
#